data_21ea9316f60b5a29e279e3d4faca8b76
#
_entry.id   21ea9316f60b5a29e279e3d4faca8b76
#
_cell.length_a   1.000
_cell.length_b   1.000
_cell.length_c   1.000
_cell.angle_alpha   90.00
_cell.angle_beta   90.00
_cell.angle_gamma   90.00
#
_symmetry.space_group_name_H-M   'P 1'
#
loop_
_entity.id
_entity.type
_entity.pdbx_description
1 polymer ?
#
loop_
_entity_poly.entity_id
_entity_poly.type
_entity_poly.pdbx_seq_one_letter_code
_entity_poly.pdbx_strand_id
1 'polypeptide(L)'
;DIIAQVLTEMNVSDGATASAVEAAVAGKASPQNGTEIEDGCWDDVAAVDLRTQYLVENPVAKEAYYDLKQYAPCRLGIGKAGARYKTLPVLEFRAAHSAAQDAVFNDVDQDFIDKMGLFTVQTKCDSKDTYLTRPDLGRALSDEAVATIKEKCKMHPTVQIYVSDGLSSAAI
;
A
#
# COMPACT_ATOMS: atom_id res chain seq x y z
N ASP A 1 22.72 7.73 -6.44
CA ASP A 1 21.39 7.35 -5.98
C ASP A 1 21.50 6.06 -5.15
N ILE A 2 21.30 6.16 -3.83
CA ILE A 2 21.58 5.09 -2.86
C ILE A 2 20.75 3.83 -3.15
N ILE A 3 19.52 3.98 -3.65
CA ILE A 3 18.64 2.86 -3.99
C ILE A 3 19.18 2.04 -5.16
N ALA A 4 19.70 2.71 -6.21
CA ALA A 4 20.30 2.05 -7.35
C ALA A 4 21.58 1.29 -6.96
N GLN A 5 22.34 1.83 -6.01
CA GLN A 5 23.58 1.21 -5.53
C GLN A 5 23.30 -0.03 -4.69
N VAL A 6 22.29 0.00 -3.83
CA VAL A 6 21.84 -1.15 -3.02
C VAL A 6 21.30 -2.28 -3.91
N LEU A 7 20.50 -1.96 -4.93
CA LEU A 7 19.97 -2.94 -5.88
C LEU A 7 21.07 -3.62 -6.70
N THR A 8 22.13 -2.89 -7.05
CA THR A 8 23.30 -3.43 -7.77
C THR A 8 24.11 -4.38 -6.88
N GLU A 9 24.27 -4.06 -5.60
CA GLU A 9 24.98 -4.91 -4.63
C GLU A 9 24.19 -6.18 -4.27
N MET A 10 22.86 -6.15 -4.35
CA MET A 10 22.01 -7.33 -4.13
C MET A 10 21.91 -8.29 -5.32
N ASN A 11 22.63 -8.02 -6.41
CA ASN A 11 22.65 -8.87 -7.62
C ASN A 11 21.28 -9.15 -8.26
N VAL A 12 20.33 -8.22 -8.09
CA VAL A 12 19.02 -8.26 -8.75
C VAL A 12 19.20 -7.73 -10.17
N SER A 13 19.08 -8.59 -11.16
CA SER A 13 19.25 -8.20 -12.56
C SER A 13 18.13 -7.21 -12.96
N ASP A 14 18.55 -6.04 -13.45
CA ASP A 14 17.72 -4.87 -13.82
C ASP A 14 16.57 -5.15 -14.83
N GLY A 15 16.48 -6.33 -15.40
CA GLY A 15 15.51 -6.64 -16.44
C GLY A 15 14.11 -7.08 -15.93
N ALA A 16 14.01 -7.64 -14.73
CA ALA A 16 12.76 -8.25 -14.27
C ALA A 16 11.88 -7.27 -13.47
N THR A 17 12.48 -6.35 -12.73
CA THR A 17 11.75 -5.40 -11.88
C THR A 17 11.26 -4.18 -12.65
N ALA A 18 12.04 -3.64 -13.58
CA ALA A 18 11.63 -2.53 -14.44
C ALA A 18 10.45 -2.93 -15.34
N SER A 19 10.50 -4.12 -15.95
CA SER A 19 9.42 -4.63 -16.80
C SER A 19 8.12 -4.92 -16.03
N ALA A 20 8.21 -5.39 -14.79
CA ALA A 20 7.03 -5.63 -13.95
C ALA A 20 6.37 -4.32 -13.49
N VAL A 21 7.16 -3.30 -13.19
CA VAL A 21 6.67 -1.97 -12.80
C VAL A 21 6.09 -1.23 -14.02
N GLU A 22 6.75 -1.28 -15.19
CA GLU A 22 6.22 -0.70 -16.43
C GLU A 22 4.95 -1.42 -16.90
N ALA A 23 4.84 -2.74 -16.79
CA ALA A 23 3.62 -3.47 -17.10
C ALA A 23 2.47 -3.13 -16.14
N ALA A 24 2.76 -2.92 -14.86
CA ALA A 24 1.78 -2.47 -13.88
C ALA A 24 1.34 -1.01 -14.09
N VAL A 25 2.20 -0.15 -14.65
CA VAL A 25 1.91 1.25 -14.97
C VAL A 25 1.26 1.38 -16.35
N ALA A 26 1.68 0.60 -17.35
CA ALA A 26 1.13 0.64 -18.71
C ALA A 26 -0.27 0.03 -18.84
N GLY A 27 -0.70 -0.81 -17.88
CA GLY A 27 -2.03 -1.41 -17.86
C GLY A 27 -3.18 -0.47 -17.42
N LYS A 28 -2.88 0.77 -17.03
CA LYS A 28 -3.90 1.76 -16.67
C LYS A 28 -4.20 2.68 -17.85
N ALA A 29 -5.00 2.20 -18.79
CA ALA A 29 -5.75 3.10 -19.65
C ALA A 29 -6.56 4.05 -18.76
N SER A 30 -6.42 5.35 -18.94
CA SER A 30 -7.26 6.35 -18.25
C SER A 30 -8.71 6.00 -18.54
N PRO A 31 -9.56 5.77 -17.52
CA PRO A 31 -10.96 5.58 -17.76
C PRO A 31 -11.48 6.91 -18.31
N GLN A 32 -11.85 6.89 -19.58
CA GLN A 32 -12.73 7.93 -20.12
C GLN A 32 -14.00 7.88 -19.28
N ASN A 33 -14.57 9.05 -18.98
CA ASN A 33 -15.83 9.24 -18.26
C ASN A 33 -16.74 8.03 -18.44
N GLY A 34 -17.07 7.37 -17.31
CA GLY A 34 -17.80 6.12 -17.30
C GLY A 34 -18.99 6.17 -18.26
N THR A 35 -18.83 5.52 -19.38
CA THR A 35 -19.90 5.30 -20.33
C THR A 35 -20.75 4.19 -19.75
N GLU A 36 -22.03 4.47 -19.55
CA GLU A 36 -23.02 3.46 -19.22
C GLU A 36 -22.95 2.36 -20.29
N ILE A 37 -22.62 1.15 -19.88
CA ILE A 37 -22.61 0.01 -20.81
C ILE A 37 -24.08 -0.34 -21.10
N GLU A 38 -24.41 -0.69 -22.32
CA GLU A 38 -25.78 -0.96 -22.79
C GLU A 38 -26.52 -2.06 -21.98
N ASP A 39 -25.81 -2.86 -21.21
CA ASP A 39 -26.39 -3.88 -20.31
C ASP A 39 -26.69 -3.37 -18.88
N GLY A 40 -26.50 -2.10 -18.61
CA GLY A 40 -26.74 -1.48 -17.29
C GLY A 40 -25.65 -1.77 -16.26
N CYS A 41 -24.53 -2.37 -16.64
CA CYS A 41 -23.35 -2.53 -15.79
C CYS A 41 -22.49 -1.27 -15.80
N TRP A 42 -21.88 -0.94 -14.67
CA TRP A 42 -20.87 0.11 -14.57
C TRP A 42 -19.48 -0.50 -14.68
N ASP A 43 -18.54 0.28 -15.19
CA ASP A 43 -17.13 -0.09 -15.15
C ASP A 43 -16.69 -0.35 -13.71
N ASP A 44 -15.65 -1.18 -13.56
CA ASP A 44 -15.08 -1.48 -12.24
C ASP A 44 -14.67 -0.20 -11.52
N VAL A 45 -15.36 0.11 -10.44
CA VAL A 45 -15.14 1.31 -9.65
C VAL A 45 -13.73 1.34 -9.05
N ALA A 46 -13.15 0.17 -8.78
CA ALA A 46 -11.80 0.04 -8.27
C ALA A 46 -10.72 0.42 -9.31
N ALA A 47 -11.07 0.36 -10.61
CA ALA A 47 -10.17 0.79 -11.69
C ALA A 47 -10.12 2.31 -11.85
N VAL A 48 -11.02 3.06 -11.23
CA VAL A 48 -11.08 4.53 -11.33
C VAL A 48 -10.09 5.18 -10.37
N ASP A 49 -9.07 5.83 -10.89
CA ASP A 49 -8.13 6.59 -10.05
C ASP A 49 -8.60 8.03 -9.82
N LEU A 50 -9.28 8.27 -8.72
CA LEU A 50 -9.77 9.62 -8.35
C LEU A 50 -8.64 10.60 -7.99
N ARG A 51 -7.40 10.16 -7.85
CA ARG A 51 -6.25 11.05 -7.63
C ARG A 51 -5.94 11.88 -8.86
N THR A 52 -6.29 11.37 -10.04
CA THR A 52 -6.05 12.04 -11.33
C THR A 52 -7.27 12.81 -11.84
N GLN A 53 -8.44 12.64 -11.23
CA GLN A 53 -9.68 13.23 -11.68
C GLN A 53 -10.11 14.42 -10.81
N TYR A 54 -10.82 15.37 -11.43
CA TYR A 54 -11.43 16.51 -10.78
C TYR A 54 -12.93 16.53 -11.07
N LEU A 55 -13.75 16.25 -10.06
CA LEU A 55 -15.18 16.01 -10.21
C LEU A 55 -16.06 17.14 -9.67
N VAL A 56 -15.47 18.28 -9.29
CA VAL A 56 -16.22 19.48 -8.90
C VAL A 56 -16.70 20.18 -10.13
N GLU A 57 -18.00 20.45 -10.20
CA GLU A 57 -18.60 21.21 -11.28
C GLU A 57 -18.34 22.72 -11.07
N ASN A 58 -18.01 23.43 -12.14
CA ASN A 58 -17.76 24.88 -12.13
C ASN A 58 -16.78 25.38 -11.04
N PRO A 59 -15.56 24.84 -10.95
CA PRO A 59 -14.61 25.25 -9.95
C PRO A 59 -14.07 26.67 -10.25
N VAL A 60 -13.82 27.45 -9.21
CA VAL A 60 -13.26 28.81 -9.34
C VAL A 60 -11.76 28.77 -9.71
N ALA A 61 -11.01 27.80 -9.22
CA ALA A 61 -9.57 27.70 -9.40
C ALA A 61 -9.15 26.25 -9.74
N LYS A 62 -9.62 25.73 -10.86
CA LYS A 62 -9.41 24.34 -11.28
C LYS A 62 -7.93 23.99 -11.41
N GLU A 63 -7.15 24.83 -12.04
CA GLU A 63 -5.72 24.64 -12.30
C GLU A 63 -4.93 24.55 -11.00
N ALA A 64 -5.19 25.44 -10.05
CA ALA A 64 -4.52 25.41 -8.75
C ALA A 64 -4.79 24.11 -7.97
N TYR A 65 -6.00 23.57 -8.07
CA TYR A 65 -6.32 22.28 -7.46
C TYR A 65 -5.67 21.09 -8.17
N TYR A 66 -5.54 21.16 -9.50
CA TYR A 66 -4.78 20.14 -10.23
C TYR A 66 -3.30 20.15 -9.85
N ASP A 67 -2.70 21.31 -9.71
CA ASP A 67 -1.32 21.45 -9.25
C ASP A 67 -1.15 20.84 -7.85
N LEU A 68 -2.06 21.13 -6.93
CA LEU A 68 -2.03 20.55 -5.59
C LEU A 68 -2.13 19.02 -5.57
N LYS A 69 -2.88 18.42 -6.49
CA LYS A 69 -2.98 16.95 -6.62
C LYS A 69 -1.64 16.29 -6.92
N GLN A 70 -0.73 16.96 -7.60
CA GLN A 70 0.59 16.41 -7.94
C GLN A 70 1.49 16.24 -6.72
N TYR A 71 1.26 17.03 -5.67
CA TYR A 71 2.08 17.05 -4.45
C TYR A 71 1.50 16.22 -3.30
N ALA A 72 0.26 15.77 -3.40
CA ALA A 72 -0.40 15.03 -2.35
C ALA A 72 -1.12 13.79 -2.89
N PRO A 73 -0.94 12.61 -2.28
CA PRO A 73 -1.63 11.38 -2.69
C PRO A 73 -3.10 11.37 -2.25
N CYS A 74 -3.72 12.52 -2.08
CA CYS A 74 -5.09 12.65 -1.62
C CYS A 74 -6.08 12.81 -2.77
N ARG A 75 -7.33 12.45 -2.51
CA ARG A 75 -8.44 12.56 -3.46
C ARG A 75 -9.07 13.96 -3.40
N LEU A 76 -8.29 14.97 -3.73
CA LEU A 76 -8.73 16.36 -3.75
C LEU A 76 -9.69 16.60 -4.91
N GLY A 77 -10.76 17.38 -4.70
CA GLY A 77 -11.69 17.78 -5.77
C GLY A 77 -12.59 16.65 -6.28
N ILE A 78 -12.95 15.68 -5.43
CA ILE A 78 -13.80 14.53 -5.81
C ILE A 78 -15.30 14.83 -5.86
N GLY A 79 -15.69 16.03 -5.50
CA GLY A 79 -17.05 16.52 -5.63
C GLY A 79 -18.04 16.02 -4.58
N LYS A 80 -19.10 16.81 -4.39
CA LYS A 80 -20.20 16.52 -3.48
C LYS A 80 -21.55 16.60 -4.22
N ALA A 81 -22.54 15.91 -3.67
CA ALA A 81 -23.94 16.02 -4.04
C ALA A 81 -24.71 16.48 -2.78
N GLY A 82 -24.87 17.78 -2.61
CA GLY A 82 -25.33 18.38 -1.38
C GLY A 82 -24.35 18.16 -0.23
N ALA A 83 -24.82 17.64 0.91
CA ALA A 83 -23.99 17.41 2.10
C ALA A 83 -23.10 16.15 2.02
N ARG A 84 -23.32 15.28 1.06
CA ARG A 84 -22.60 14.00 0.89
C ARG A 84 -21.69 14.01 -0.34
N TYR A 85 -20.75 13.09 -0.42
CA TYR A 85 -19.97 12.85 -1.63
C TYR A 85 -20.85 12.30 -2.76
N LYS A 86 -20.43 12.52 -4.01
CA LYS A 86 -21.02 11.87 -5.18
C LYS A 86 -20.91 10.34 -5.05
N THR A 87 -21.72 9.61 -5.79
CA THR A 87 -21.80 8.14 -5.69
C THR A 87 -20.45 7.46 -6.02
N LEU A 88 -19.80 7.84 -7.10
CA LEU A 88 -18.52 7.26 -7.51
C LEU A 88 -17.44 7.39 -6.42
N PRO A 89 -17.16 8.59 -5.83
CA PRO A 89 -16.24 8.71 -4.71
C PRO A 89 -16.60 7.84 -3.49
N VAL A 90 -17.89 7.66 -3.19
CA VAL A 90 -18.31 6.81 -2.07
C VAL A 90 -18.01 5.34 -2.35
N LEU A 91 -18.29 4.86 -3.56
CA LEU A 91 -18.04 3.49 -3.95
C LEU A 91 -16.54 3.17 -3.95
N GLU A 92 -15.75 4.06 -4.54
CA GLU A 92 -14.29 3.93 -4.58
C GLU A 92 -13.68 3.97 -3.15
N PHE A 93 -14.19 4.84 -2.28
CA PHE A 93 -13.78 4.86 -0.88
C PHE A 93 -14.07 3.53 -0.17
N ARG A 94 -15.24 2.94 -0.40
CA ARG A 94 -15.59 1.64 0.19
C ARG A 94 -14.70 0.51 -0.35
N ALA A 95 -14.41 0.50 -1.64
CA ALA A 95 -13.48 -0.46 -2.23
C ALA A 95 -12.07 -0.33 -1.64
N ALA A 96 -11.57 0.90 -1.52
CA ALA A 96 -10.28 1.16 -0.90
C ALA A 96 -10.25 0.77 0.59
N HIS A 97 -11.34 0.99 1.32
CA HIS A 97 -11.46 0.58 2.71
C HIS A 97 -11.45 -0.95 2.87
N SER A 98 -12.17 -1.66 2.00
CA SER A 98 -12.16 -3.12 1.98
C SER A 98 -10.76 -3.67 1.70
N ALA A 99 -10.08 -3.14 0.70
CA ALA A 99 -8.70 -3.53 0.39
C ALA A 99 -7.73 -3.25 1.56
N ALA A 100 -7.95 -2.14 2.29
CA ALA A 100 -7.16 -1.84 3.48
C ALA A 100 -7.42 -2.84 4.62
N GLN A 101 -8.66 -3.27 4.82
CA GLN A 101 -8.99 -4.32 5.79
C GLN A 101 -8.31 -5.64 5.42
N ASP A 102 -8.36 -6.04 4.16
CA ASP A 102 -7.68 -7.25 3.69
C ASP A 102 -6.16 -7.16 3.95
N ALA A 103 -5.55 -6.02 3.67
CA ALA A 103 -4.13 -5.80 3.91
C ALA A 103 -3.74 -5.87 5.40
N VAL A 104 -4.64 -5.48 6.30
CA VAL A 104 -4.41 -5.59 7.76
C VAL A 104 -4.38 -7.04 8.21
N PHE A 105 -5.28 -7.87 7.69
CA PHE A 105 -5.45 -9.26 8.16
C PHE A 105 -4.66 -10.29 7.35
N ASN A 106 -4.09 -9.91 6.22
CA ASN A 106 -3.17 -10.77 5.49
C ASN A 106 -1.81 -10.82 6.18
N ASP A 107 -1.18 -11.99 6.12
CA ASP A 107 0.20 -12.20 6.56
C ASP A 107 1.14 -12.23 5.36
N VAL A 108 2.43 -12.03 5.62
CA VAL A 108 3.47 -12.18 4.60
C VAL A 108 3.65 -13.67 4.29
N ASP A 109 3.73 -14.01 3.01
CA ASP A 109 3.89 -15.38 2.55
C ASP A 109 5.21 -15.97 3.07
N GLN A 110 5.14 -17.17 3.66
CA GLN A 110 6.32 -17.86 4.19
C GLN A 110 7.32 -18.21 3.11
N ASP A 111 6.85 -18.57 1.91
CA ASP A 111 7.72 -18.87 0.77
C ASP A 111 8.55 -17.65 0.34
N PHE A 112 7.96 -16.46 0.46
CA PHE A 112 8.67 -15.20 0.22
C PHE A 112 9.75 -14.96 1.27
N ILE A 113 9.44 -15.16 2.55
CA ILE A 113 10.38 -15.00 3.67
C ILE A 113 11.58 -15.94 3.50
N ASP A 114 11.31 -17.20 3.18
CA ASP A 114 12.33 -18.23 2.98
C ASP A 114 13.23 -17.92 1.76
N LYS A 115 12.61 -17.47 0.66
CA LYS A 115 13.33 -17.06 -0.55
C LYS A 115 14.26 -15.88 -0.32
N MET A 116 13.86 -14.95 0.55
CA MET A 116 14.67 -13.78 0.91
C MET A 116 15.73 -14.09 1.97
N GLY A 117 15.76 -15.33 2.49
CA GLY A 117 16.72 -15.73 3.52
C GLY A 117 16.49 -15.03 4.87
N LEU A 118 15.27 -14.61 5.12
CA LEU A 118 14.88 -13.95 6.36
C LEU A 118 14.41 -14.99 7.39
N PHE A 119 14.37 -14.61 8.65
CA PHE A 119 13.72 -15.36 9.71
C PHE A 119 12.72 -14.47 10.45
N THR A 120 11.65 -15.06 10.93
CA THR A 120 10.60 -14.36 11.65
C THR A 120 10.81 -14.42 13.14
N VAL A 121 10.38 -13.38 13.83
CA VAL A 121 10.32 -13.30 15.30
C VAL A 121 8.99 -12.67 15.70
N GLN A 122 8.44 -13.10 16.83
CA GLN A 122 7.15 -12.65 17.32
C GLN A 122 7.33 -11.58 18.40
N THR A 123 6.53 -10.53 18.34
CA THR A 123 6.38 -9.60 19.46
C THR A 123 5.56 -10.23 20.59
N LYS A 124 5.34 -9.52 21.69
CA LYS A 124 4.43 -9.96 22.77
C LYS A 124 2.95 -9.98 22.35
N CYS A 125 2.65 -9.49 21.14
CA CYS A 125 1.33 -9.52 20.55
C CYS A 125 1.14 -10.88 19.85
N ASP A 126 0.10 -11.61 20.23
CA ASP A 126 -0.19 -12.96 19.73
C ASP A 126 -1.05 -12.96 18.46
N SER A 127 -1.76 -11.85 18.22
CA SER A 127 -2.67 -11.72 17.07
C SER A 127 -2.81 -10.26 16.61
N LYS A 128 -3.28 -10.06 15.38
CA LYS A 128 -3.58 -8.72 14.87
C LYS A 128 -4.74 -8.06 15.61
N ASP A 129 -5.72 -8.81 16.06
CA ASP A 129 -6.81 -8.28 16.91
C ASP A 129 -6.29 -7.74 18.24
N THR A 130 -5.38 -8.49 18.88
CA THR A 130 -4.70 -8.02 20.09
C THR A 130 -3.89 -6.76 19.79
N TYR A 131 -3.17 -6.71 18.66
CA TYR A 131 -2.38 -5.55 18.27
C TYR A 131 -3.24 -4.30 18.06
N LEU A 132 -4.42 -4.42 17.46
CA LEU A 132 -5.34 -3.29 17.24
C LEU A 132 -5.80 -2.64 18.56
N THR A 133 -5.93 -3.43 19.63
CA THR A 133 -6.38 -2.96 20.95
C THR A 133 -5.22 -2.68 21.90
N ARG A 134 -4.08 -3.36 21.75
CA ARG A 134 -2.89 -3.27 22.58
C ARG A 134 -1.62 -3.11 21.76
N PRO A 135 -1.45 -1.99 21.06
CA PRO A 135 -0.28 -1.74 20.21
C PRO A 135 1.04 -1.65 21.01
N ASP A 136 0.96 -1.44 22.30
CA ASP A 136 2.10 -1.49 23.21
C ASP A 136 2.79 -2.86 23.24
N LEU A 137 2.02 -3.94 23.13
CA LEU A 137 2.57 -5.31 23.05
C LEU A 137 3.31 -5.56 21.73
N GLY A 138 2.87 -4.96 20.64
CA GLY A 138 3.56 -5.02 19.34
C GLY A 138 4.90 -4.29 19.30
N ARG A 139 5.19 -3.43 20.28
CA ARG A 139 6.47 -2.71 20.41
C ARG A 139 7.50 -3.45 21.29
N ALA A 140 7.13 -4.56 21.87
CA ALA A 140 7.98 -5.35 22.73
C ALA A 140 8.17 -6.74 22.14
N LEU A 141 9.39 -7.21 22.04
CA LEU A 141 9.70 -8.56 21.61
C LEU A 141 9.37 -9.57 22.71
N SER A 142 8.95 -10.77 22.31
CA SER A 142 8.82 -11.89 23.22
C SER A 142 10.21 -12.37 23.69
N ASP A 143 10.27 -13.10 24.80
CA ASP A 143 11.54 -13.62 25.30
C ASP A 143 12.18 -14.63 24.32
N GLU A 144 11.36 -15.41 23.64
CA GLU A 144 11.76 -16.33 22.56
C GLU A 144 12.32 -15.57 21.35
N ALA A 145 11.69 -14.48 20.95
CA ALA A 145 12.18 -13.62 19.88
C ALA A 145 13.56 -13.04 20.22
N VAL A 146 13.74 -12.58 21.45
CA VAL A 146 15.04 -12.06 21.92
C VAL A 146 16.12 -13.14 21.88
N ALA A 147 15.81 -14.37 22.29
CA ALA A 147 16.71 -15.51 22.24
C ALA A 147 17.12 -15.83 20.78
N THR A 148 16.13 -15.89 19.87
CA THR A 148 16.34 -16.18 18.46
C THR A 148 17.20 -15.10 17.78
N ILE A 149 16.98 -13.83 18.08
CA ILE A 149 17.78 -12.71 17.55
C ILE A 149 19.23 -12.81 18.04
N LYS A 150 19.44 -13.12 19.32
CA LYS A 150 20.78 -13.27 19.88
C LYS A 150 21.55 -14.46 19.27
N GLU A 151 20.85 -15.51 18.89
CA GLU A 151 21.44 -16.71 18.27
C GLU A 151 21.77 -16.45 16.79
N LYS A 152 20.83 -15.88 16.03
CA LYS A 152 20.94 -15.78 14.57
C LYS A 152 21.58 -14.49 14.08
N CYS A 153 21.55 -13.42 14.84
CA CYS A 153 22.10 -12.14 14.44
C CYS A 153 23.54 -11.96 14.90
N LYS A 154 24.35 -11.31 14.07
CA LYS A 154 25.73 -10.97 14.41
C LYS A 154 25.76 -9.91 15.52
N MET A 155 26.62 -10.08 16.50
CA MET A 155 26.89 -9.07 17.52
C MET A 155 27.55 -7.83 16.92
N HIS A 156 27.07 -6.65 17.29
CA HIS A 156 27.60 -5.36 16.85
C HIS A 156 27.76 -5.24 15.32
N PRO A 157 26.71 -5.46 14.54
CA PRO A 157 26.78 -5.30 13.09
C PRO A 157 26.90 -3.81 12.76
N THR A 158 27.55 -3.49 11.64
CA THR A 158 27.59 -2.11 11.13
C THR A 158 26.20 -1.64 10.69
N VAL A 159 25.41 -2.55 10.09
CA VAL A 159 24.02 -2.32 9.67
C VAL A 159 23.22 -3.57 10.00
N GLN A 160 22.05 -3.38 10.55
CA GLN A 160 21.04 -4.42 10.71
C GLN A 160 19.71 -3.90 10.15
N ILE A 161 19.11 -4.69 9.28
CA ILE A 161 17.79 -4.38 8.69
C ILE A 161 16.77 -5.29 9.33
N TYR A 162 15.64 -4.74 9.71
CA TYR A 162 14.46 -5.50 10.11
C TYR A 162 13.25 -5.00 9.34
N VAL A 163 12.34 -5.92 9.04
CA VAL A 163 11.05 -5.64 8.41
C VAL A 163 9.98 -5.90 9.43
N SER A 164 9.05 -4.97 9.57
CA SER A 164 7.98 -5.06 10.56
C SER A 164 6.63 -5.15 9.86
N ASP A 165 5.95 -6.27 10.05
CA ASP A 165 4.55 -6.42 9.66
C ASP A 165 3.66 -5.93 10.82
N GLY A 166 3.04 -4.77 10.63
CA GLY A 166 2.09 -4.20 11.59
C GLY A 166 0.66 -4.27 11.08
N LEU A 167 0.28 -3.28 10.27
CA LEU A 167 -1.09 -3.13 9.75
C LEU A 167 -1.18 -3.21 8.23
N SER A 168 -0.13 -3.60 7.54
CA SER A 168 -0.16 -3.78 6.08
C SER A 168 0.98 -4.68 5.62
N SER A 169 0.72 -5.97 5.51
CA SER A 169 1.63 -6.92 4.87
C SER A 169 1.91 -6.56 3.40
N ALA A 170 0.96 -5.92 2.73
CA ALA A 170 1.10 -5.48 1.33
C ALA A 170 2.08 -4.31 1.16
N ALA A 171 2.54 -3.68 2.24
CA ALA A 171 3.53 -2.60 2.20
C ALA A 171 4.98 -3.11 2.33
N ILE A 172 5.18 -4.39 2.62
CA ILE A 172 6.45 -5.09 2.73
C ILE A 172 6.86 -5.61 1.36
#